data_c0cf6fcd994d35ccf6fd68bf75e05478
#
_entry.id   c0cf6fcd994d35ccf6fd68bf75e05478
#
_cell.length_a   1.000
_cell.length_b   1.000
_cell.length_c   1.000
_cell.angle_alpha   90.00
_cell.angle_beta   90.00
_cell.angle_gamma   90.00
#
_symmetry.space_group_name_H-M   'P 1'
#
loop_
_entity.id
_entity.type
_entity.pdbx_description
1 polymer ?
#
loop_
_entity_poly.entity_id
_entity_poly.type
_entity_poly.pdbx_seq_one_letter_code
_entity_poly.pdbx_strand_id
1 'polypeptide(L)'
;MNALRLVRTTHAGVADVDVRMMERAIHLARQAALNGEVPIAAVVYRGEEVLAEAANNREAHADPTGHAEIVAMRIAGQKLGEWRLEGCSMAVTLEPCPMCAGALVNARLGRLVYGATDPKAGACETLYSIPCDARLNHRVEMHGGVLAAQCIELLRAFFRERRAAQKAARDARKRSA
;
A
#
# COMPACT_ATOMS: atom_id res chain seq x y z
N MET A 1 -19.07 -16.53 28.50
CA MET A 1 -17.83 -15.96 27.96
C MET A 1 -17.63 -16.54 26.57
N ASN A 2 -18.13 -15.84 25.53
CA ASN A 2 -18.03 -16.29 24.13
C ASN A 2 -16.81 -15.60 23.51
N ALA A 3 -15.74 -16.36 23.32
CA ALA A 3 -14.60 -15.91 22.51
C ALA A 3 -15.04 -15.83 21.03
N LEU A 4 -15.16 -14.63 20.52
CA LEU A 4 -15.30 -14.37 19.08
C LEU A 4 -14.08 -14.98 18.36
N ARG A 5 -14.26 -16.15 17.80
CA ARG A 5 -13.30 -16.80 16.90
C ARG A 5 -13.28 -15.97 15.61
N LEU A 6 -12.30 -15.09 15.48
CA LEU A 6 -12.02 -14.40 14.21
C LEU A 6 -11.85 -15.47 13.13
N VAL A 7 -12.75 -15.47 12.16
CA VAL A 7 -12.65 -16.29 10.96
C VAL A 7 -11.44 -15.76 10.18
N ARG A 8 -10.30 -16.42 10.30
CA ARG A 8 -9.13 -16.20 9.46
C ARG A 8 -9.44 -16.78 8.09
N THR A 9 -9.76 -15.93 7.13
CA THR A 9 -9.72 -16.29 5.71
C THR A 9 -8.25 -16.42 5.32
N THR A 10 -7.72 -17.64 5.35
CA THR A 10 -6.38 -17.93 4.83
C THR A 10 -6.47 -17.97 3.31
N HIS A 11 -5.99 -16.94 2.64
CA HIS A 11 -5.73 -16.99 1.20
C HIS A 11 -4.56 -17.97 0.96
N ALA A 12 -4.70 -18.88 -0.01
CA ALA A 12 -3.63 -19.81 -0.35
C ALA A 12 -2.34 -19.03 -0.65
N GLY A 13 -1.24 -19.39 0.03
CA GLY A 13 0.06 -18.74 -0.12
C GLY A 13 0.32 -17.50 0.74
N VAL A 14 -0.65 -17.03 1.54
CA VAL A 14 -0.45 -15.91 2.49
C VAL A 14 -0.03 -16.45 3.84
N ALA A 15 1.11 -16.00 4.36
CA ALA A 15 1.62 -16.38 5.67
C ALA A 15 1.04 -15.49 6.78
N ASP A 16 1.06 -15.97 8.03
CA ASP A 16 0.61 -15.18 9.19
C ASP A 16 1.41 -13.88 9.34
N VAL A 17 2.68 -13.86 8.97
CA VAL A 17 3.51 -12.65 8.97
C VAL A 17 2.98 -11.61 7.97
N ASP A 18 2.52 -12.01 6.80
CA ASP A 18 1.97 -11.10 5.79
C ASP A 18 0.73 -10.38 6.33
N VAL A 19 -0.12 -11.10 7.05
CA VAL A 19 -1.32 -10.53 7.70
C VAL A 19 -0.93 -9.51 8.76
N ARG A 20 0.04 -9.83 9.64
CA ARG A 20 0.53 -8.89 10.65
C ARG A 20 1.15 -7.63 10.04
N MET A 21 1.91 -7.77 8.94
CA MET A 21 2.51 -6.62 8.24
C MET A 21 1.44 -5.79 7.52
N MET A 22 0.39 -6.41 7.02
CA MET A 22 -0.76 -5.68 6.47
C MET A 22 -1.55 -4.94 7.56
N GLU A 23 -1.78 -5.52 8.73
CA GLU A 23 -2.39 -4.84 9.88
C GLU A 23 -1.60 -3.59 10.27
N ARG A 24 -0.27 -3.71 10.26
CA ARG A 24 0.66 -2.62 10.52
C ARG A 24 0.58 -1.53 9.45
N ALA A 25 0.53 -1.89 8.18
CA ALA A 25 0.33 -0.95 7.08
C ALA A 25 -1.03 -0.23 7.18
N ILE A 26 -2.11 -0.94 7.53
CA ILE A 26 -3.44 -0.34 7.75
C ILE A 26 -3.40 0.68 8.90
N HIS A 27 -2.71 0.37 10.00
CA HIS A 27 -2.56 1.32 11.11
C HIS A 27 -1.85 2.60 10.66
N LEU A 28 -0.74 2.49 9.94
CA LEU A 28 0.01 3.62 9.41
C LEU A 28 -0.81 4.43 8.39
N ALA A 29 -1.58 3.77 7.52
CA ALA A 29 -2.47 4.43 6.57
C ALA A 29 -3.58 5.24 7.26
N ARG A 30 -4.11 4.77 8.40
CA ARG A 30 -5.07 5.56 9.21
C ARG A 30 -4.45 6.84 9.74
N GLN A 31 -3.20 6.79 10.18
CA GLN A 31 -2.49 7.98 10.65
C GLN A 31 -2.25 8.97 9.49
N ALA A 32 -1.90 8.48 8.30
CA ALA A 32 -1.75 9.32 7.12
C ALA A 32 -3.06 10.05 6.77
N ALA A 33 -4.22 9.38 6.86
CA ALA A 33 -5.53 10.00 6.65
C ALA A 33 -5.78 11.19 7.59
N LEU A 34 -5.41 11.07 8.86
CA LEU A 34 -5.56 12.16 9.84
C LEU A 34 -4.71 13.40 9.48
N ASN A 35 -3.61 13.19 8.75
CA ASN A 35 -2.72 14.25 8.27
C ASN A 35 -3.09 14.76 6.86
N GLY A 36 -4.24 14.34 6.32
CA GLY A 36 -4.73 14.78 5.01
C GLY A 36 -4.15 14.07 3.80
N GLU A 37 -3.27 13.09 4.01
CA GLU A 37 -2.73 12.22 2.94
C GLU A 37 -3.72 11.11 2.56
N VAL A 38 -3.63 10.67 1.31
CA VAL A 38 -4.38 9.48 0.87
C VAL A 38 -3.90 8.29 1.72
N PRO A 39 -4.81 7.53 2.35
CA PRO A 39 -4.47 6.48 3.32
C PRO A 39 -3.92 5.21 2.65
N ILE A 40 -2.74 5.33 2.11
CA ILE A 40 -1.95 4.25 1.55
C ILE A 40 -0.65 4.15 2.35
N ALA A 41 -0.31 2.95 2.79
CA ALA A 41 0.94 2.70 3.49
C ALA A 41 1.53 1.35 3.10
N ALA A 42 2.84 1.26 3.22
CA ALA A 42 3.64 0.07 2.89
C ALA A 42 4.61 -0.26 4.01
N VAL A 43 4.81 -1.55 4.25
CA VAL A 43 5.79 -2.12 5.19
C VAL A 43 6.70 -3.05 4.39
N VAL A 44 8.01 -2.79 4.42
CA VAL A 44 9.04 -3.70 3.89
C VAL A 44 9.60 -4.52 5.05
N TYR A 45 9.69 -5.83 4.88
CA TYR A 45 10.12 -6.76 5.93
C TYR A 45 10.90 -7.94 5.36
N ARG A 46 11.70 -8.59 6.22
CA ARG A 46 12.42 -9.82 5.92
C ARG A 46 12.16 -10.83 7.05
N GLY A 47 11.44 -11.90 6.76
CA GLY A 47 10.90 -12.77 7.82
C GLY A 47 10.00 -11.98 8.76
N GLU A 48 10.33 -11.94 10.05
CA GLU A 48 9.58 -11.18 11.07
C GLU A 48 10.13 -9.74 11.26
N GLU A 49 11.30 -9.43 10.70
CA GLU A 49 11.94 -8.12 10.89
C GLU A 49 11.34 -7.07 9.97
N VAL A 50 10.87 -5.96 10.54
CA VAL A 50 10.47 -4.76 9.79
C VAL A 50 11.72 -3.96 9.42
N LEU A 51 11.94 -3.78 8.13
CA LEU A 51 13.05 -2.99 7.60
C LEU A 51 12.66 -1.52 7.42
N ALA A 52 11.43 -1.27 6.92
CA ALA A 52 10.93 0.08 6.68
C ALA A 52 9.41 0.12 6.73
N GLU A 53 8.88 1.27 7.11
CA GLU A 53 7.46 1.61 7.05
C GLU A 53 7.32 3.00 6.46
N ALA A 54 6.36 3.18 5.58
CA ALA A 54 6.03 4.48 5.01
C ALA A 54 4.56 4.58 4.65
N ALA A 55 4.04 5.80 4.71
CA ALA A 55 2.78 6.18 4.12
C ALA A 55 3.02 7.11 2.92
N ASN A 56 1.98 7.32 2.11
CA ASN A 56 1.97 8.38 1.12
C ASN A 56 2.40 9.71 1.75
N ASN A 57 3.19 10.49 1.01
CA ASN A 57 3.63 11.82 1.43
C ASN A 57 3.61 12.83 0.27
N ARG A 58 2.79 12.57 -0.75
CA ARG A 58 2.69 13.39 -1.97
C ARG A 58 2.28 14.83 -1.67
N GLU A 59 1.25 15.02 -0.86
CA GLU A 59 0.73 16.35 -0.50
C GLU A 59 1.71 17.06 0.45
N ALA A 60 2.20 16.37 1.47
CA ALA A 60 3.09 16.93 2.49
C ALA A 60 4.44 17.41 1.93
N HIS A 61 4.98 16.71 0.91
CA HIS A 61 6.30 17.02 0.35
C HIS A 61 6.24 17.57 -1.08
N ALA A 62 5.04 17.77 -1.66
CA ALA A 62 4.86 18.14 -3.07
C ALA A 62 5.65 17.20 -4.02
N ASP A 63 5.73 15.91 -3.66
CA ASP A 63 6.50 14.90 -4.37
C ASP A 63 5.57 14.02 -5.23
N PRO A 64 5.60 14.11 -6.58
CA PRO A 64 4.76 13.31 -7.45
C PRO A 64 5.07 11.80 -7.36
N THR A 65 6.25 11.43 -6.84
CA THR A 65 6.68 10.04 -6.64
C THR A 65 6.51 9.56 -5.19
N GLY A 66 6.03 10.40 -4.30
CA GLY A 66 5.90 10.15 -2.86
C GLY A 66 4.83 9.11 -2.49
N HIS A 67 4.81 7.98 -3.21
CA HIS A 67 3.98 6.83 -2.89
C HIS A 67 4.62 6.00 -1.78
N ALA A 68 3.78 5.42 -0.93
CA ALA A 68 4.21 4.63 0.22
C ALA A 68 5.24 3.55 -0.15
N GLU A 69 5.04 2.87 -1.26
CA GLU A 69 5.91 1.80 -1.76
C GLU A 69 7.31 2.35 -2.10
N ILE A 70 7.38 3.47 -2.82
CA ILE A 70 8.64 4.11 -3.23
C ILE A 70 9.41 4.57 -1.99
N VAL A 71 8.72 5.24 -1.07
CA VAL A 71 9.32 5.73 0.17
C VAL A 71 9.83 4.57 1.03
N ALA A 72 9.02 3.51 1.21
CA ALA A 72 9.40 2.34 2.00
C ALA A 72 10.60 1.59 1.39
N MET A 73 10.63 1.37 0.07
CA MET A 73 11.76 0.73 -0.60
C MET A 73 13.06 1.54 -0.45
N ARG A 74 12.98 2.86 -0.58
CA ARG A 74 14.14 3.74 -0.40
C ARG A 74 14.71 3.63 1.02
N ILE A 75 13.85 3.67 2.04
CA ILE A 75 14.26 3.54 3.45
C ILE A 75 14.87 2.15 3.70
N ALA A 76 14.24 1.09 3.19
CA ALA A 76 14.74 -0.28 3.33
C ALA A 76 16.13 -0.44 2.68
N GLY A 77 16.32 0.07 1.47
CA GLY A 77 17.61 0.04 0.78
C GLY A 77 18.71 0.79 1.55
N GLN A 78 18.38 1.97 2.09
CA GLN A 78 19.31 2.73 2.96
C GLN A 78 19.67 1.95 4.23
N LYS A 79 18.68 1.33 4.90
CA LYS A 79 18.92 0.50 6.09
C LYS A 79 19.81 -0.69 5.81
N LEU A 80 19.62 -1.33 4.65
CA LEU A 80 20.39 -2.52 4.24
C LEU A 80 21.78 -2.16 3.65
N GLY A 81 22.00 -0.91 3.24
CA GLY A 81 23.19 -0.51 2.51
C GLY A 81 23.25 -1.04 1.07
N GLU A 82 22.14 -1.48 0.51
CA GLU A 82 22.03 -2.06 -0.84
C GLU A 82 20.73 -1.67 -1.52
N TRP A 83 20.77 -1.55 -2.86
CA TRP A 83 19.60 -1.22 -3.65
C TRP A 83 18.70 -2.44 -3.95
N ARG A 84 19.27 -3.65 -3.87
CA ARG A 84 18.52 -4.89 -4.06
C ARG A 84 17.79 -5.26 -2.77
N LEU A 85 16.51 -5.53 -2.91
CA LEU A 85 15.64 -5.99 -1.81
C LEU A 85 15.34 -7.50 -1.94
N GLU A 86 16.35 -8.27 -2.40
CA GLU A 86 16.26 -9.72 -2.54
C GLU A 86 15.96 -10.36 -1.18
N GLY A 87 15.02 -11.31 -1.15
CA GLY A 87 14.56 -11.95 0.09
C GLY A 87 13.72 -11.04 1.01
N CYS A 88 13.44 -9.80 0.59
CA CYS A 88 12.49 -8.95 1.28
C CYS A 88 11.07 -9.13 0.72
N SER A 89 10.10 -8.87 1.59
CA SER A 89 8.68 -8.81 1.27
C SER A 89 8.14 -7.40 1.52
N MET A 90 7.05 -7.05 0.82
CA MET A 90 6.31 -5.81 1.08
C MET A 90 4.83 -6.12 1.30
N ALA A 91 4.24 -5.51 2.34
CA ALA A 91 2.80 -5.41 2.51
C ALA A 91 2.36 -3.97 2.21
N VAL A 92 1.36 -3.78 1.34
CA VAL A 92 0.83 -2.45 0.97
C VAL A 92 -0.69 -2.46 0.94
N THR A 93 -1.33 -1.40 1.43
CA THR A 93 -2.80 -1.37 1.60
C THR A 93 -3.58 -1.28 0.29
N LEU A 94 -2.97 -0.81 -0.79
CA LEU A 94 -3.56 -0.69 -2.12
C LEU A 94 -2.67 -1.34 -3.16
N GLU A 95 -3.26 -1.93 -4.20
CA GLU A 95 -2.53 -2.48 -5.35
C GLU A 95 -1.60 -1.43 -5.97
N PRO A 96 -0.29 -1.71 -6.14
CA PRO A 96 0.67 -0.77 -6.68
C PRO A 96 0.33 -0.30 -8.09
N CYS A 97 0.52 1.00 -8.34
CA CYS A 97 0.39 1.62 -9.66
C CYS A 97 1.58 1.26 -10.59
N PRO A 98 1.57 1.61 -11.89
CA PRO A 98 2.66 1.26 -12.82
C PRO A 98 4.04 1.74 -12.39
N MET A 99 4.14 2.93 -11.78
CA MET A 99 5.40 3.45 -11.24
C MET A 99 5.94 2.55 -10.13
N CYS A 100 5.10 2.23 -9.15
CA CYS A 100 5.49 1.40 -8.01
C CYS A 100 5.77 -0.04 -8.43
N ALA A 101 4.92 -0.63 -9.27
CA ALA A 101 5.11 -1.98 -9.82
C ALA A 101 6.44 -2.12 -10.58
N GLY A 102 6.80 -1.13 -11.40
CA GLY A 102 8.10 -1.07 -12.06
C GLY A 102 9.26 -0.93 -11.07
N ALA A 103 9.08 -0.15 -10.01
CA ALA A 103 10.09 0.01 -8.97
C ALA A 103 10.31 -1.28 -8.16
N LEU A 104 9.26 -2.07 -7.87
CA LEU A 104 9.38 -3.39 -7.22
C LEU A 104 10.28 -4.33 -8.02
N VAL A 105 10.08 -4.38 -9.36
CA VAL A 105 10.92 -5.17 -10.27
C VAL A 105 12.36 -4.68 -10.27
N ASN A 106 12.56 -3.36 -10.37
CA ASN A 106 13.91 -2.76 -10.36
C ASN A 106 14.64 -3.03 -9.05
N ALA A 107 13.94 -2.91 -7.92
CA ALA A 107 14.51 -3.18 -6.59
C ALA A 107 14.73 -4.67 -6.31
N ARG A 108 14.34 -5.59 -7.20
CA ARG A 108 14.45 -7.05 -6.97
C ARG A 108 13.68 -7.52 -5.73
N LEU A 109 12.52 -6.92 -5.45
CA LEU A 109 11.70 -7.38 -4.34
C LEU A 109 11.29 -8.85 -4.54
N GLY A 110 11.41 -9.67 -3.49
CA GLY A 110 11.08 -11.10 -3.60
C GLY A 110 9.57 -11.35 -3.60
N ARG A 111 8.82 -10.64 -2.74
CA ARG A 111 7.41 -10.89 -2.48
C ARG A 111 6.62 -9.62 -2.22
N LEU A 112 5.41 -9.53 -2.78
CA LEU A 112 4.43 -8.48 -2.55
C LEU A 112 3.13 -9.06 -2.03
N VAL A 113 2.59 -8.51 -0.94
CA VAL A 113 1.20 -8.70 -0.57
C VAL A 113 0.47 -7.36 -0.59
N TYR A 114 -0.73 -7.28 -1.18
CA TYR A 114 -1.50 -6.05 -1.20
C TYR A 114 -2.94 -6.27 -0.75
N GLY A 115 -3.54 -5.21 -0.21
CA GLY A 115 -4.89 -5.24 0.35
C GLY A 115 -5.96 -5.09 -0.73
N ALA A 116 -6.35 -3.88 -1.03
CA ALA A 116 -7.37 -3.56 -2.02
C ALA A 116 -6.82 -3.59 -3.45
N THR A 117 -7.61 -4.03 -4.43
CA THR A 117 -7.33 -3.81 -5.85
C THR A 117 -7.57 -2.34 -6.24
N ASP A 118 -6.84 -1.83 -7.25
CA ASP A 118 -7.06 -0.49 -7.79
C ASP A 118 -7.59 -0.55 -9.23
N PRO A 119 -8.91 -0.34 -9.45
CA PRO A 119 -9.51 -0.38 -10.78
C PRO A 119 -9.07 0.77 -11.70
N LYS A 120 -8.37 1.78 -11.17
CA LYS A 120 -7.95 2.97 -11.92
C LYS A 120 -6.49 2.95 -12.35
N ALA A 121 -5.63 2.34 -11.54
CA ALA A 121 -4.19 2.37 -11.75
C ALA A 121 -3.47 1.08 -11.31
N GLY A 122 -4.19 0.03 -10.92
CA GLY A 122 -3.58 -1.22 -10.46
C GLY A 122 -2.73 -1.87 -11.53
N ALA A 123 -1.48 -2.15 -11.20
CA ALA A 123 -0.49 -2.66 -12.16
C ALA A 123 0.11 -4.01 -11.76
N CYS A 124 -0.53 -4.71 -10.82
CA CYS A 124 -0.15 -6.05 -10.39
C CYS A 124 -1.03 -7.13 -11.02
N GLU A 125 -2.35 -6.87 -11.13
CA GLU A 125 -3.30 -7.80 -11.80
C GLU A 125 -4.50 -7.08 -12.42
N THR A 126 -4.85 -5.85 -11.98
CA THR A 126 -6.12 -5.21 -12.39
C THR A 126 -6.07 -4.67 -13.81
N LEU A 127 -5.11 -3.79 -14.15
CA LEU A 127 -4.95 -3.22 -15.50
C LEU A 127 -3.70 -3.76 -16.19
N TYR A 128 -2.66 -4.06 -15.44
CA TYR A 128 -1.39 -4.58 -15.91
C TYR A 128 -0.92 -5.70 -14.97
N SER A 129 0.12 -6.44 -15.40
CA SER A 129 0.76 -7.50 -14.62
C SER A 129 2.28 -7.30 -14.60
N ILE A 130 2.72 -6.05 -14.34
CA ILE A 130 4.14 -5.65 -14.45
C ILE A 130 5.06 -6.51 -13.58
N PRO A 131 4.77 -6.77 -12.28
CA PRO A 131 5.71 -7.48 -11.42
C PRO A 131 5.92 -8.96 -11.79
N CYS A 132 5.02 -9.56 -12.58
CA CYS A 132 5.14 -10.95 -13.03
C CYS A 132 5.36 -11.10 -14.55
N ASP A 133 5.56 -10.00 -15.29
CA ASP A 133 5.78 -10.05 -16.74
C ASP A 133 7.04 -10.85 -17.08
N ALA A 134 6.86 -11.91 -17.90
CA ALA A 134 7.92 -12.84 -18.27
C ALA A 134 9.06 -12.21 -19.09
N ARG A 135 8.83 -11.04 -19.68
CA ARG A 135 9.81 -10.29 -20.48
C ARG A 135 10.78 -9.49 -19.59
N LEU A 136 10.42 -9.24 -18.34
CA LEU A 136 11.27 -8.53 -17.40
C LEU A 136 12.30 -9.48 -16.77
N ASN A 137 13.41 -8.93 -16.32
CA ASN A 137 14.55 -9.66 -15.79
C ASN A 137 14.42 -10.05 -14.31
N HIS A 138 13.28 -9.75 -13.68
CA HIS A 138 12.92 -10.16 -12.32
C HIS A 138 11.41 -10.30 -12.22
N ARG A 139 10.95 -11.22 -11.40
CA ARG A 139 9.54 -11.44 -11.09
C ARG A 139 9.34 -11.41 -9.60
N VAL A 140 8.26 -10.76 -9.17
CA VAL A 140 7.84 -10.66 -7.78
C VAL A 140 6.75 -11.69 -7.52
N GLU A 141 6.85 -12.48 -6.46
CA GLU A 141 5.74 -13.30 -5.99
C GLU A 141 4.65 -12.38 -5.44
N MET A 142 3.38 -12.58 -5.86
CA MET A 142 2.30 -11.67 -5.51
C MET A 142 1.10 -12.35 -4.90
N HIS A 143 0.52 -11.71 -3.85
CA HIS A 143 -0.74 -12.14 -3.23
C HIS A 143 -1.62 -10.91 -2.95
N GLY A 144 -2.74 -10.82 -3.66
CA GLY A 144 -3.74 -9.77 -3.47
C GLY A 144 -4.81 -10.15 -2.46
N GLY A 145 -5.58 -9.15 -2.02
CA GLY A 145 -6.78 -9.36 -1.19
C GLY A 145 -6.53 -9.53 0.31
N VAL A 146 -5.30 -9.33 0.79
CA VAL A 146 -4.95 -9.46 2.21
C VAL A 146 -5.61 -8.33 3.01
N LEU A 147 -6.57 -8.65 3.87
CA LEU A 147 -7.39 -7.69 4.62
C LEU A 147 -8.09 -6.65 3.72
N ALA A 148 -8.46 -7.02 2.49
CA ALA A 148 -9.01 -6.13 1.48
C ALA A 148 -10.18 -5.28 1.97
N ALA A 149 -11.12 -5.87 2.72
CA ALA A 149 -12.28 -5.16 3.23
C ALA A 149 -11.89 -3.96 4.11
N GLN A 150 -10.88 -4.10 4.97
CA GLN A 150 -10.40 -3.03 5.84
C GLN A 150 -9.70 -1.93 5.02
N CYS A 151 -8.89 -2.32 4.03
CA CYS A 151 -8.20 -1.38 3.13
C CYS A 151 -9.19 -0.57 2.29
N ILE A 152 -10.23 -1.23 1.73
CA ILE A 152 -11.29 -0.59 0.94
C ILE A 152 -12.07 0.41 1.79
N GLU A 153 -12.48 0.02 3.01
CA GLU A 153 -13.27 0.91 3.86
C GLU A 153 -12.47 2.16 4.27
N LEU A 154 -11.18 2.01 4.55
CA LEU A 154 -10.32 3.14 4.87
C LEU A 154 -10.24 4.16 3.72
N LEU A 155 -10.05 3.70 2.49
CA LEU A 155 -10.03 4.55 1.31
C LEU A 155 -11.41 5.20 1.06
N ARG A 156 -12.49 4.43 1.18
CA ARG A 156 -13.87 4.94 0.99
C ARG A 156 -14.22 6.02 1.99
N ALA A 157 -13.87 5.82 3.27
CA ALA A 157 -14.10 6.81 4.33
C ALA A 157 -13.40 8.11 4.01
N PHE A 158 -12.10 8.06 3.73
CA PHE A 158 -11.29 9.23 3.41
C PHE A 158 -11.85 10.04 2.22
N PHE A 159 -12.15 9.37 1.11
CA PHE A 159 -12.67 10.07 -0.07
C PHE A 159 -14.11 10.57 0.11
N ARG A 160 -14.93 9.93 0.93
CA ARG A 160 -16.25 10.43 1.32
C ARG A 160 -16.15 11.75 2.08
N GLU A 161 -15.28 11.80 3.09
CA GLU A 161 -15.02 13.01 3.88
C GLU A 161 -14.43 14.13 3.03
N ARG A 162 -13.43 13.84 2.20
CA ARG A 162 -12.82 14.83 1.30
C ARG A 162 -13.84 15.44 0.32
N ARG A 163 -14.73 14.63 -0.27
CA ARG A 163 -15.82 15.13 -1.13
C ARG A 163 -16.83 16.00 -0.36
N ALA A 164 -17.18 15.62 0.87
CA ALA A 164 -18.08 16.42 1.70
C ALA A 164 -17.48 17.79 2.03
N ALA A 165 -16.20 17.85 2.42
CA ALA A 165 -15.48 19.07 2.69
C ALA A 165 -15.39 19.99 1.45
N GLN A 166 -15.06 19.44 0.28
CA GLN A 166 -14.99 20.17 -0.98
C GLN A 166 -16.36 20.77 -1.38
N LYS A 167 -17.43 19.98 -1.20
CA LYS A 167 -18.82 20.45 -1.46
C LYS A 167 -19.16 21.61 -0.53
N ALA A 168 -18.91 21.49 0.77
CA ALA A 168 -19.18 22.54 1.74
C ALA A 168 -18.42 23.83 1.42
N ALA A 169 -17.14 23.75 1.08
CA ALA A 169 -16.32 24.90 0.68
C ALA A 169 -16.86 25.59 -0.59
N ARG A 170 -17.29 24.82 -1.59
CA ARG A 170 -17.90 25.33 -2.82
C ARG A 170 -19.23 26.06 -2.53
N ASP A 171 -20.06 25.47 -1.68
CA ASP A 171 -21.37 26.05 -1.34
C ASP A 171 -21.22 27.33 -0.51
N ALA A 172 -20.21 27.39 0.39
CA ALA A 172 -19.86 28.61 1.12
C ALA A 172 -19.42 29.76 0.18
N ARG A 173 -18.55 29.47 -0.80
CA ARG A 173 -18.12 30.45 -1.82
C ARG A 173 -19.27 31.02 -2.64
N LYS A 174 -20.26 30.18 -2.99
CA LYS A 174 -21.45 30.61 -3.74
C LYS A 174 -22.40 31.51 -2.95
N ARG A 175 -22.38 31.42 -1.61
CA ARG A 175 -23.21 32.27 -0.74
C ARG A 175 -22.56 33.63 -0.45
N SER A 176 -21.25 33.75 -0.65
CA SER A 176 -20.47 34.97 -0.43
C SER A 176 -20.18 35.76 -1.72
N ALA A 177 -20.63 35.30 -2.87
CA ALA A 177 -20.57 35.95 -4.17
C ALA A 177 -21.95 36.48 -4.60
#